data_174dd340866ca4bddad2678d1e0a6e6e
#
_entry.id   174dd340866ca4bddad2678d1e0a6e6e
#
_cell.length_a   1.000
_cell.length_b   1.000
_cell.length_c   1.000
_cell.angle_alpha   90.00
_cell.angle_beta   90.00
_cell.angle_gamma   90.00
#
_symmetry.space_group_name_H-M   'P 1'
#
loop_
_entity.id
_entity.type
_entity.pdbx_description
1 polymer ?
#
loop_
_entity_poly.entity_id
_entity_poly.type
_entity_poly.pdbx_seq_one_letter_code
_entity_poly.pdbx_strand_id
1 'polypeptide(L)'
;AAVCIILLAVALAPSAQAQSPSGENLLDYLRQDYLRQSEEGEHSLGADGMAEAAIVSSFPSLGSAVFDAQLAGYLTYVDTYGTPDILIVGSSRALQGIDPEALRYRLTGQGYADLRVYNFSVNGATAQVGNFILGELLPGELPRVIVWGDGSRAVNDGRRDRTWESVTASAGYQALLRGETPALAMANEPGANEPGIDEMSIHEIFAGAGSSSEMNTSDSAVERAASLVSLDGEATLNALGFSAVSDRFNHTAYYQQFPKVNGQFDGAYSPFSYEGVQTVALAEAAAAVRRQNAQLIFVNLPLSDSYLDDVRLYYEAQFQQFLQTQSAQHGFEVVDLLTQWQDQPSLFADPSHINRHGAAEIALQLARDSHLLGALSLAIDTSAAVESPSEPSVRCEPPSSNYPTLEQLLEGLPASTR
;
A
#
# COMPACT_ATOMS: atom_id res chain seq x y z
N ALA A 1 -8.22 -66.51 -43.36
CA ALA A 1 -8.82 -65.26 -42.96
C ALA A 1 -8.80 -65.15 -41.42
N ALA A 2 -7.82 -64.47 -40.89
CA ALA A 2 -7.69 -64.19 -39.46
C ALA A 2 -8.00 -62.69 -39.24
N VAL A 3 -9.04 -62.41 -38.49
CA VAL A 3 -9.46 -61.05 -38.08
C VAL A 3 -8.74 -60.76 -36.79
N CYS A 4 -7.82 -59.80 -36.82
CA CYS A 4 -7.18 -59.22 -35.60
C CYS A 4 -8.12 -58.22 -34.99
N ILE A 5 -8.63 -58.49 -33.78
CA ILE A 5 -9.37 -57.53 -32.97
C ILE A 5 -8.33 -56.85 -32.07
N ILE A 6 -8.10 -55.55 -32.33
CA ILE A 6 -7.30 -54.69 -31.45
C ILE A 6 -8.23 -54.15 -30.38
N LEU A 7 -8.12 -54.64 -29.16
CA LEU A 7 -8.75 -54.08 -27.96
C LEU A 7 -7.97 -52.85 -27.53
N LEU A 8 -8.53 -51.67 -27.73
CA LEU A 8 -7.98 -50.42 -27.20
C LEU A 8 -8.42 -50.33 -25.74
N ALA A 9 -7.52 -50.62 -24.82
CA ALA A 9 -7.72 -50.39 -23.39
C ALA A 9 -7.58 -48.89 -23.10
N VAL A 10 -8.75 -48.19 -22.99
CA VAL A 10 -8.77 -46.83 -22.44
C VAL A 10 -8.59 -46.96 -20.95
N ALA A 11 -7.42 -46.60 -20.43
CA ALA A 11 -7.18 -46.47 -19.02
C ALA A 11 -7.96 -45.25 -18.53
N LEU A 12 -9.06 -45.50 -17.83
CA LEU A 12 -9.76 -44.49 -17.03
C LEU A 12 -8.85 -44.16 -15.84
N ALA A 13 -8.21 -43.00 -15.92
CA ALA A 13 -7.59 -42.38 -14.73
C ALA A 13 -8.73 -42.06 -13.73
N PRO A 14 -8.56 -42.35 -12.44
CA PRO A 14 -9.56 -41.95 -11.46
C PRO A 14 -9.63 -40.42 -11.42
N SER A 15 -10.81 -39.87 -11.72
CA SER A 15 -11.11 -38.47 -11.48
C SER A 15 -10.95 -38.20 -9.99
N ALA A 16 -9.93 -37.45 -9.62
CA ALA A 16 -9.81 -36.88 -8.28
C ALA A 16 -11.04 -35.97 -8.10
N GLN A 17 -12.01 -36.46 -7.34
CA GLN A 17 -13.09 -35.63 -6.83
C GLN A 17 -12.43 -34.60 -5.90
N ALA A 18 -12.32 -33.36 -6.36
CA ALA A 18 -11.98 -32.24 -5.51
C ALA A 18 -13.10 -32.12 -4.47
N GLN A 19 -12.79 -32.50 -3.22
CA GLN A 19 -13.65 -32.24 -2.08
C GLN A 19 -13.70 -30.72 -1.90
N SER A 20 -14.92 -30.16 -1.88
CA SER A 20 -15.14 -28.75 -1.54
C SER A 20 -14.57 -28.48 -0.15
N PRO A 21 -13.60 -27.55 0.01
CA PRO A 21 -13.01 -27.30 1.31
C PRO A 21 -14.04 -26.68 2.26
N SER A 22 -14.02 -27.10 3.54
CA SER A 22 -14.73 -26.41 4.61
C SER A 22 -14.27 -24.94 4.68
N GLY A 23 -15.08 -24.02 5.22
CA GLY A 23 -14.83 -22.57 5.11
C GLY A 23 -13.41 -22.10 5.49
N GLU A 24 -12.74 -22.74 6.47
CA GLU A 24 -11.34 -22.44 6.80
C GLU A 24 -10.36 -22.91 5.69
N ASN A 25 -10.60 -24.08 5.11
CA ASN A 25 -9.81 -24.60 3.99
C ASN A 25 -9.99 -23.79 2.71
N LEU A 26 -11.15 -23.17 2.50
CA LEU A 26 -11.38 -22.29 1.35
C LEU A 26 -10.54 -21.01 1.42
N LEU A 27 -10.40 -20.43 2.61
CA LEU A 27 -9.58 -19.23 2.82
C LEU A 27 -8.09 -19.51 2.62
N ASP A 28 -7.61 -20.67 3.11
CA ASP A 28 -6.24 -21.10 2.88
C ASP A 28 -5.98 -21.39 1.40
N TYR A 29 -6.94 -21.99 0.71
CA TYR A 29 -6.86 -22.22 -0.75
C TYR A 29 -6.80 -20.91 -1.52
N LEU A 30 -7.70 -19.96 -1.23
CA LEU A 30 -7.74 -18.65 -1.88
C LEU A 30 -6.47 -17.82 -1.60
N ARG A 31 -5.92 -17.93 -0.39
CA ARG A 31 -4.63 -17.32 -0.03
C ARG A 31 -3.47 -17.90 -0.84
N GLN A 32 -3.39 -19.23 -0.93
CA GLN A 32 -2.34 -19.90 -1.71
C GLN A 32 -2.48 -19.62 -3.20
N ASP A 33 -3.72 -19.56 -3.72
CA ASP A 33 -3.99 -19.24 -5.11
C ASP A 33 -3.59 -17.80 -5.44
N TYR A 34 -3.91 -16.84 -4.58
CA TYR A 34 -3.46 -15.45 -4.71
C TYR A 34 -1.93 -15.34 -4.74
N LEU A 35 -1.25 -15.96 -3.77
CA LEU A 35 0.21 -15.91 -3.69
C LEU A 35 0.86 -16.57 -4.92
N ARG A 36 0.31 -17.67 -5.41
CA ARG A 36 0.77 -18.34 -6.64
C ARG A 36 0.61 -17.46 -7.87
N GLN A 37 -0.57 -16.85 -8.05
CA GLN A 37 -0.83 -15.97 -9.19
C GLN A 37 0.07 -14.73 -9.18
N SER A 38 0.35 -14.18 -7.99
CA SER A 38 1.28 -13.05 -7.85
C SER A 38 2.74 -13.44 -8.16
N GLU A 39 3.16 -14.68 -7.85
CA GLU A 39 4.47 -15.21 -8.24
C GLU A 39 4.58 -15.51 -9.73
N GLU A 40 3.51 -16.08 -10.34
CA GLU A 40 3.46 -16.35 -11.77
C GLU A 40 3.39 -15.06 -12.61
N GLY A 41 2.74 -14.01 -12.10
CA GLY A 41 2.69 -12.68 -12.71
C GLY A 41 4.06 -12.01 -12.79
N GLU A 42 4.89 -12.14 -11.77
CA GLU A 42 6.27 -11.63 -11.77
C GLU A 42 7.17 -12.32 -12.81
N HIS A 43 6.92 -13.60 -13.12
CA HIS A 43 7.67 -14.34 -14.14
C HIS A 43 7.20 -14.09 -15.58
N SER A 44 5.96 -13.68 -15.80
CA SER A 44 5.43 -13.42 -17.14
C SER A 44 5.72 -12.02 -17.69
N LEU A 45 6.10 -11.06 -16.83
CA LEU A 45 6.48 -9.70 -17.23
C LEU A 45 7.96 -9.55 -17.61
N GLY A 46 8.73 -10.61 -17.51
CA GLY A 46 10.14 -10.60 -17.87
C GLY A 46 10.42 -11.38 -19.15
N ALA A 47 10.33 -10.80 -20.34
CA ALA A 47 11.18 -11.08 -21.50
C ALA A 47 10.75 -10.49 -22.86
N ASP A 48 9.64 -9.80 -23.02
CA ASP A 48 9.36 -9.14 -24.29
C ASP A 48 9.33 -7.61 -24.11
N GLY A 49 10.46 -7.01 -24.51
CA GLY A 49 10.78 -5.60 -24.43
C GLY A 49 9.76 -4.72 -25.14
N MET A 50 8.81 -4.27 -24.38
CA MET A 50 8.30 -2.92 -24.52
C MET A 50 8.86 -2.16 -23.32
N ALA A 51 9.85 -1.29 -23.54
CA ALA A 51 10.21 -0.27 -22.59
C ALA A 51 8.91 0.49 -22.31
N GLU A 52 8.27 0.18 -21.18
CA GLU A 52 7.14 0.93 -20.66
C GLU A 52 7.70 2.33 -20.46
N ALA A 53 7.27 3.26 -21.30
CA ALA A 53 7.71 4.65 -21.22
C ALA A 53 7.40 5.08 -19.80
N ALA A 54 8.43 5.37 -19.00
CA ALA A 54 8.26 5.79 -17.62
C ALA A 54 7.26 6.94 -17.62
N ILE A 55 6.09 6.72 -17.02
CA ILE A 55 5.05 7.73 -16.90
C ILE A 55 5.62 8.77 -15.94
N VAL A 56 6.11 9.86 -16.51
CA VAL A 56 6.71 10.95 -15.74
C VAL A 56 5.62 11.99 -15.53
N SER A 57 5.30 12.28 -14.29
CA SER A 57 4.51 13.48 -13.97
C SER A 57 5.28 14.71 -14.43
N SER A 58 4.63 15.67 -15.08
CA SER A 58 5.21 16.97 -15.37
C SER A 58 5.37 17.85 -14.14
N PHE A 59 4.85 17.41 -12.99
CA PHE A 59 4.93 18.15 -11.74
C PHE A 59 6.35 18.09 -11.17
N PRO A 60 6.88 19.19 -10.65
CA PRO A 60 8.22 19.21 -10.08
C PRO A 60 8.36 18.24 -8.89
N SER A 61 9.58 17.71 -8.68
CA SER A 61 9.88 16.73 -7.64
C SER A 61 9.47 17.21 -6.25
N LEU A 62 8.90 16.28 -5.48
CA LEU A 62 8.55 16.42 -4.06
C LEU A 62 9.70 16.02 -3.12
N GLY A 63 10.93 15.91 -3.64
CA GLY A 63 12.13 15.67 -2.86
C GLY A 63 12.46 14.19 -2.59
N SER A 64 11.73 13.25 -3.22
CA SER A 64 11.98 11.81 -3.13
C SER A 64 11.49 11.12 -4.38
N ALA A 65 12.33 10.26 -4.99
CA ALA A 65 11.97 9.49 -6.18
C ALA A 65 10.74 8.59 -5.95
N VAL A 66 10.62 7.98 -4.77
CA VAL A 66 9.43 7.18 -4.41
C VAL A 66 8.18 8.06 -4.31
N PHE A 67 8.30 9.26 -3.76
CA PHE A 67 7.17 10.19 -3.69
C PHE A 67 6.72 10.62 -5.08
N ASP A 68 7.68 10.98 -5.94
CA ASP A 68 7.42 11.40 -7.33
C ASP A 68 6.79 10.27 -8.13
N ALA A 69 7.27 9.03 -7.98
CA ALA A 69 6.70 7.85 -8.59
C ALA A 69 5.27 7.55 -8.09
N GLN A 70 5.02 7.69 -6.78
CA GLN A 70 3.67 7.56 -6.21
C GLN A 70 2.70 8.59 -6.77
N LEU A 71 3.13 9.85 -6.88
CA LEU A 71 2.29 10.90 -7.44
C LEU A 71 1.97 10.62 -8.92
N ALA A 72 2.97 10.29 -9.73
CA ALA A 72 2.78 9.96 -11.15
C ALA A 72 1.86 8.73 -11.32
N GLY A 73 2.09 7.68 -10.54
CA GLY A 73 1.26 6.47 -10.55
C GLY A 73 -0.19 6.74 -10.14
N TYR A 74 -0.41 7.52 -9.09
CA TYR A 74 -1.76 7.89 -8.64
C TYR A 74 -2.51 8.72 -9.69
N LEU A 75 -1.86 9.72 -10.26
CA LEU A 75 -2.47 10.54 -11.30
C LEU A 75 -2.87 9.70 -12.53
N THR A 76 -1.99 8.79 -12.95
CA THR A 76 -2.28 7.84 -14.03
C THR A 76 -3.44 6.90 -13.67
N TYR A 77 -3.46 6.40 -12.43
CA TYR A 77 -4.54 5.56 -11.95
C TYR A 77 -5.88 6.29 -11.98
N VAL A 78 -5.92 7.53 -11.49
CA VAL A 78 -7.14 8.36 -11.45
C VAL A 78 -7.61 8.72 -12.86
N ASP A 79 -6.70 9.03 -13.77
CA ASP A 79 -7.03 9.30 -15.17
C ASP A 79 -7.65 8.07 -15.86
N THR A 80 -7.15 6.89 -15.55
CA THR A 80 -7.57 5.64 -16.18
C THR A 80 -8.84 5.06 -15.56
N TYR A 81 -8.93 5.06 -14.22
CA TYR A 81 -9.96 4.33 -13.47
C TYR A 81 -10.87 5.22 -12.63
N GLY A 82 -10.55 6.51 -12.52
CA GLY A 82 -11.19 7.45 -11.59
C GLY A 82 -10.67 7.30 -10.16
N THR A 83 -11.19 8.14 -9.27
CA THR A 83 -10.82 8.15 -7.84
C THR A 83 -11.02 6.77 -7.22
N PRO A 84 -10.04 6.20 -6.49
CA PRO A 84 -10.21 4.92 -5.81
C PRO A 84 -11.30 5.00 -4.72
N ASP A 85 -11.91 3.89 -4.38
CA ASP A 85 -12.87 3.81 -3.27
C ASP A 85 -12.15 3.74 -1.92
N ILE A 86 -10.96 3.11 -1.89
CA ILE A 86 -10.07 3.02 -0.74
C ILE A 86 -8.69 3.56 -1.14
N LEU A 87 -8.19 4.53 -0.38
CA LEU A 87 -6.80 4.99 -0.47
C LEU A 87 -6.03 4.56 0.78
N ILE A 88 -4.94 3.84 0.58
CA ILE A 88 -4.00 3.51 1.64
C ILE A 88 -2.94 4.60 1.67
N VAL A 89 -2.66 5.17 2.84
CA VAL A 89 -1.58 6.14 3.08
C VAL A 89 -0.75 5.70 4.26
N GLY A 90 0.49 6.18 4.35
CA GLY A 90 1.38 5.89 5.47
C GLY A 90 2.85 5.92 5.08
N SER A 91 3.68 5.33 5.94
CA SER A 91 5.13 5.22 5.72
C SER A 91 5.52 3.97 4.92
N SER A 92 6.82 3.63 4.92
CA SER A 92 7.31 2.35 4.38
C SER A 92 6.58 1.13 4.93
N ARG A 93 6.04 1.22 6.14
CA ARG A 93 5.28 0.15 6.77
C ARG A 93 3.98 -0.15 6.02
N ALA A 94 3.26 0.86 5.55
CA ALA A 94 2.07 0.69 4.73
C ALA A 94 2.42 0.41 3.26
N LEU A 95 3.48 1.06 2.75
CA LEU A 95 3.97 0.86 1.38
C LEU A 95 4.25 -0.61 1.06
N GLN A 96 4.83 -1.34 2.03
CA GLN A 96 5.21 -2.75 1.90
C GLN A 96 4.23 -3.70 2.61
N GLY A 97 3.43 -3.19 3.56
CA GLY A 97 2.65 -4.03 4.47
C GLY A 97 1.14 -4.02 4.21
N ILE A 98 0.61 -3.18 3.32
CA ILE A 98 -0.82 -3.24 2.96
C ILE A 98 -0.94 -3.38 1.44
N ASP A 99 -1.17 -4.59 0.98
CA ASP A 99 -1.33 -4.93 -0.43
C ASP A 99 -2.74 -4.56 -0.92
N PRO A 100 -2.89 -3.56 -1.83
CA PRO A 100 -4.19 -3.12 -2.32
C PRO A 100 -4.89 -4.17 -3.17
N GLU A 101 -4.15 -5.00 -3.90
CA GLU A 101 -4.72 -6.05 -4.72
C GLU A 101 -5.26 -7.20 -3.86
N ALA A 102 -4.49 -7.63 -2.86
CA ALA A 102 -4.93 -8.61 -1.89
C ALA A 102 -6.18 -8.13 -1.13
N LEU A 103 -6.21 -6.86 -0.71
CA LEU A 103 -7.37 -6.27 -0.03
C LEU A 103 -8.60 -6.27 -0.93
N ARG A 104 -8.48 -5.78 -2.16
CA ARG A 104 -9.54 -5.78 -3.17
C ARG A 104 -10.07 -7.20 -3.41
N TYR A 105 -9.18 -8.16 -3.62
CA TYR A 105 -9.54 -9.56 -3.86
C TYR A 105 -10.35 -10.15 -2.70
N ARG A 106 -9.95 -9.87 -1.45
CA ARG A 106 -10.65 -10.36 -0.26
C ARG A 106 -12.03 -9.72 -0.09
N LEU A 107 -12.15 -8.42 -0.34
CA LEU A 107 -13.42 -7.70 -0.28
C LEU A 107 -14.38 -8.15 -1.39
N THR A 108 -13.89 -8.41 -2.60
CA THR A 108 -14.70 -8.98 -3.69
C THR A 108 -15.31 -10.32 -3.29
N GLY A 109 -14.55 -11.20 -2.62
CA GLY A 109 -15.06 -12.46 -2.08
C GLY A 109 -16.15 -12.33 -1.00
N GLN A 110 -16.37 -11.13 -0.47
CA GLN A 110 -17.41 -10.79 0.51
C GLN A 110 -18.58 -10.01 -0.11
N GLY A 111 -18.61 -9.88 -1.43
CA GLY A 111 -19.70 -9.20 -2.15
C GLY A 111 -19.46 -7.73 -2.46
N TYR A 112 -18.29 -7.18 -2.10
CA TYR A 112 -17.88 -5.84 -2.50
C TYR A 112 -17.19 -5.90 -3.87
N ALA A 113 -17.98 -6.11 -4.92
CA ALA A 113 -17.46 -6.14 -6.29
C ALA A 113 -16.99 -4.75 -6.75
N ASP A 114 -16.04 -4.73 -7.68
CA ASP A 114 -15.58 -3.53 -8.41
C ASP A 114 -14.96 -2.42 -7.54
N LEU A 115 -14.55 -2.71 -6.29
CA LEU A 115 -13.81 -1.76 -5.47
C LEU A 115 -12.45 -1.44 -6.10
N ARG A 116 -12.13 -0.15 -6.09
CA ARG A 116 -10.84 0.40 -6.53
C ARG A 116 -10.02 0.74 -5.30
N VAL A 117 -8.82 0.19 -5.22
CA VAL A 117 -7.91 0.38 -4.08
C VAL A 117 -6.56 0.84 -4.61
N TYR A 118 -5.99 1.87 -4.01
CA TYR A 118 -4.65 2.37 -4.33
C TYR A 118 -3.84 2.59 -3.06
N ASN A 119 -2.54 2.31 -3.10
CA ASN A 119 -1.61 2.55 -2.00
C ASN A 119 -0.72 3.75 -2.32
N PHE A 120 -1.01 4.90 -1.71
CA PHE A 120 -0.20 6.12 -1.79
C PHE A 120 0.63 6.30 -0.54
N SER A 121 1.45 5.33 -0.19
CA SER A 121 2.35 5.44 0.95
C SER A 121 3.75 5.85 0.53
N VAL A 122 4.48 6.55 1.39
CA VAL A 122 5.79 7.13 1.08
C VAL A 122 6.80 6.77 2.17
N ASN A 123 7.99 6.31 1.78
CA ASN A 123 9.04 5.94 2.71
C ASN A 123 9.33 7.07 3.71
N GLY A 124 9.34 6.73 5.00
CA GLY A 124 9.62 7.66 6.08
C GLY A 124 8.55 8.71 6.34
N ALA A 125 7.36 8.60 5.71
CA ALA A 125 6.27 9.53 5.96
C ALA A 125 5.91 9.57 7.44
N THR A 126 5.53 10.78 7.89
CA THR A 126 5.05 11.11 9.22
C THR A 126 3.63 11.63 9.12
N ALA A 127 3.03 11.99 10.24
CA ALA A 127 1.69 12.58 10.22
C ALA A 127 1.63 13.89 9.41
N GLN A 128 2.71 14.71 9.41
CA GLN A 128 2.78 15.90 8.55
C GLN A 128 2.72 15.54 7.06
N VAL A 129 3.47 14.52 6.64
CA VAL A 129 3.45 14.06 5.24
C VAL A 129 2.09 13.48 4.87
N GLY A 130 1.47 12.68 5.75
CA GLY A 130 0.12 12.15 5.54
C GLY A 130 -0.93 13.25 5.43
N ASN A 131 -0.88 14.26 6.31
CA ASN A 131 -1.75 15.43 6.23
C ASN A 131 -1.56 16.21 4.93
N PHE A 132 -0.32 16.42 4.51
CA PHE A 132 -0.01 17.06 3.24
C PHE A 132 -0.58 16.30 2.04
N ILE A 133 -0.42 14.97 2.00
CA ILE A 133 -1.00 14.13 0.94
C ILE A 133 -2.52 14.30 0.88
N LEU A 134 -3.20 14.17 2.01
CA LEU A 134 -4.66 14.16 2.08
C LEU A 134 -5.29 15.56 2.00
N GLY A 135 -4.58 16.59 2.42
CA GLY A 135 -5.12 17.95 2.53
C GLY A 135 -4.75 18.88 1.40
N GLU A 136 -3.59 18.69 0.76
CA GLU A 136 -3.01 19.67 -0.15
C GLU A 136 -2.54 19.10 -1.48
N LEU A 137 -2.04 17.86 -1.50
CA LEU A 137 -1.37 17.31 -2.68
C LEU A 137 -2.33 16.67 -3.68
N LEU A 138 -3.25 15.83 -3.20
CA LEU A 138 -4.10 15.05 -4.09
C LEU A 138 -5.17 15.93 -4.72
N PRO A 139 -5.30 15.94 -6.06
CA PRO A 139 -6.32 16.72 -6.73
C PRO A 139 -7.72 16.11 -6.58
N GLY A 140 -8.73 16.95 -6.50
CA GLY A 140 -10.14 16.53 -6.51
C GLY A 140 -10.66 16.09 -5.14
N GLU A 141 -11.66 15.21 -5.17
CA GLU A 141 -12.28 14.68 -3.96
C GLU A 141 -11.47 13.49 -3.42
N LEU A 142 -11.36 13.40 -2.10
CA LEU A 142 -10.73 12.26 -1.45
C LEU A 142 -11.56 10.98 -1.67
N PRO A 143 -10.89 9.82 -1.72
CA PRO A 143 -11.56 8.53 -1.63
C PRO A 143 -12.46 8.42 -0.39
N ARG A 144 -13.53 7.64 -0.51
CA ARG A 144 -14.53 7.49 0.56
C ARG A 144 -13.97 6.87 1.82
N VAL A 145 -12.94 6.03 1.68
CA VAL A 145 -12.25 5.38 2.79
C VAL A 145 -10.75 5.64 2.67
N ILE A 146 -10.18 6.19 3.73
CA ILE A 146 -8.74 6.35 3.90
C ILE A 146 -8.27 5.32 4.93
N VAL A 147 -7.36 4.43 4.54
CA VAL A 147 -6.67 3.50 5.43
C VAL A 147 -5.28 4.06 5.70
N TRP A 148 -5.06 4.58 6.89
CA TRP A 148 -3.75 5.11 7.28
C TRP A 148 -2.96 4.04 8.04
N GLY A 149 -2.02 3.38 7.35
CA GLY A 149 -1.19 2.34 7.94
C GLY A 149 0.13 2.88 8.47
N ASP A 150 0.33 2.89 9.79
CA ASP A 150 1.59 3.33 10.41
C ASP A 150 1.75 2.78 11.83
N GLY A 151 2.48 3.49 12.69
CA GLY A 151 2.69 3.22 14.09
C GLY A 151 3.19 4.45 14.84
N SER A 152 3.61 4.27 16.08
CA SER A 152 4.02 5.32 17.00
C SER A 152 5.08 6.28 16.43
N ARG A 153 6.00 5.77 15.63
CA ARG A 153 7.09 6.56 15.03
C ARG A 153 6.60 7.66 14.09
N ALA A 154 5.49 7.47 13.41
CA ALA A 154 4.96 8.45 12.46
C ALA A 154 4.37 9.69 13.15
N VAL A 155 3.96 9.55 14.40
CA VAL A 155 3.36 10.63 15.20
C VAL A 155 4.24 11.06 16.37
N ASN A 156 5.50 10.57 16.46
CA ASN A 156 6.44 10.99 17.48
C ASN A 156 7.00 12.38 17.17
N ASP A 157 6.58 13.38 17.92
CA ASP A 157 7.07 14.76 17.84
C ASP A 157 8.50 14.93 18.38
N GLY A 158 9.02 13.96 19.09
CA GLY A 158 10.39 14.00 19.61
C GLY A 158 11.46 13.72 18.56
N ARG A 159 11.09 13.15 17.40
CA ARG A 159 12.03 12.83 16.32
C ARG A 159 12.12 13.94 15.27
N ARG A 160 13.28 14.04 14.62
CA ARG A 160 13.43 14.89 13.43
C ARG A 160 12.65 14.32 12.25
N ASP A 161 11.83 15.13 11.61
CA ASP A 161 11.07 14.76 10.42
C ASP A 161 11.84 15.08 9.13
N ARG A 162 12.75 14.19 8.75
CA ARG A 162 13.58 14.37 7.55
C ARG A 162 12.77 14.33 6.26
N THR A 163 11.70 13.54 6.23
CA THR A 163 10.85 13.43 5.05
C THR A 163 10.09 14.74 4.83
N TRP A 164 9.50 15.31 5.87
CA TRP A 164 8.82 16.59 5.77
C TRP A 164 9.80 17.74 5.42
N GLU A 165 10.99 17.75 6.02
CA GLU A 165 12.03 18.71 5.66
C GLU A 165 12.41 18.62 4.17
N SER A 166 12.53 17.41 3.62
CA SER A 166 12.80 17.19 2.20
C SER A 166 11.64 17.69 1.32
N VAL A 167 10.41 17.36 1.69
CA VAL A 167 9.20 17.82 0.98
C VAL A 167 9.14 19.34 0.94
N THR A 168 9.24 20.01 2.09
CA THR A 168 9.11 21.48 2.16
C THR A 168 10.23 22.23 1.45
N ALA A 169 11.41 21.62 1.32
CA ALA A 169 12.53 22.17 0.55
C ALA A 169 12.41 21.91 -0.96
N SER A 170 11.47 21.09 -1.40
CA SER A 170 11.37 20.63 -2.80
C SER A 170 10.77 21.67 -3.73
N ALA A 171 11.08 21.51 -5.04
CA ALA A 171 10.50 22.33 -6.10
C ALA A 171 8.99 22.09 -6.23
N GLY A 172 8.52 20.85 -6.01
CA GLY A 172 7.09 20.49 -6.05
C GLY A 172 6.29 21.20 -4.97
N TYR A 173 6.78 21.24 -3.73
CA TYR A 173 6.13 21.98 -2.66
C TYR A 173 6.04 23.47 -2.96
N GLN A 174 7.10 24.05 -3.51
CA GLN A 174 7.10 25.47 -3.94
C GLN A 174 6.12 25.72 -5.09
N ALA A 175 5.93 24.77 -6.00
CA ALA A 175 4.93 24.85 -7.06
C ALA A 175 3.50 24.86 -6.49
N LEU A 176 3.18 23.99 -5.52
CA LEU A 176 1.90 23.99 -4.82
C LEU A 176 1.62 25.33 -4.12
N LEU A 177 2.62 25.90 -3.46
CA LEU A 177 2.47 27.23 -2.81
C LEU A 177 2.19 28.35 -3.82
N ARG A 178 2.56 28.20 -5.09
CA ARG A 178 2.17 29.11 -6.17
C ARG A 178 0.78 28.84 -6.75
N GLY A 179 0.10 27.80 -6.28
CA GLY A 179 -1.21 27.38 -6.78
C GLY A 179 -1.17 26.46 -7.99
N GLU A 180 0.03 25.89 -8.32
CA GLU A 180 0.15 24.87 -9.34
C GLU A 180 -0.42 23.54 -8.78
N THR A 181 -1.18 22.81 -9.60
CA THR A 181 -1.75 21.52 -9.21
C THR A 181 -1.05 20.37 -9.94
N PRO A 182 -0.83 19.22 -9.26
CA PRO A 182 -0.29 18.06 -9.94
C PRO A 182 -1.20 17.59 -11.08
N ALA A 183 -0.60 17.36 -12.24
CA ALA A 183 -1.27 16.84 -13.43
C ALA A 183 -0.32 15.93 -14.21
N LEU A 184 -0.87 15.03 -15.02
CA LEU A 184 -0.12 14.27 -15.99
C LEU A 184 0.43 15.20 -17.07
N ALA A 185 1.63 14.90 -17.57
CA ALA A 185 2.12 15.55 -18.77
C ALA A 185 1.19 15.21 -19.93
N MET A 186 0.59 16.24 -20.57
CA MET A 186 -0.09 16.04 -21.85
C MET A 186 0.93 15.46 -22.82
N ALA A 187 0.64 14.33 -23.43
CA ALA A 187 1.46 13.81 -24.51
C ALA A 187 1.58 14.91 -25.57
N ASN A 188 2.79 15.45 -25.76
CA ASN A 188 3.03 16.51 -26.72
C ASN A 188 2.57 16.00 -28.09
N GLU A 189 1.68 16.72 -28.74
CA GLU A 189 1.42 16.61 -30.16
C GLU A 189 2.78 16.64 -30.89
N PRO A 190 3.06 15.75 -31.86
CA PRO A 190 4.34 15.75 -32.57
C PRO A 190 4.46 17.03 -33.43
N GLY A 191 5.14 18.05 -32.90
CA GLY A 191 5.31 19.30 -33.64
C GLY A 191 5.94 20.50 -32.95
N ALA A 192 6.31 20.45 -31.70
CA ALA A 192 7.01 21.55 -31.04
C ALA A 192 8.51 21.24 -30.87
N ASN A 193 9.34 22.07 -31.47
CA ASN A 193 10.80 22.06 -31.49
C ASN A 193 11.45 21.61 -30.16
N GLU A 194 12.19 20.51 -30.21
CA GLU A 194 13.10 20.11 -29.15
C GLU A 194 14.27 21.12 -29.06
N PRO A 195 14.59 21.69 -27.87
CA PRO A 195 15.92 22.15 -27.62
C PRO A 195 16.80 20.91 -27.41
N GLY A 196 17.79 20.71 -28.27
CA GLY A 196 18.70 19.58 -28.23
C GLY A 196 19.26 19.37 -26.81
N ILE A 197 18.93 18.25 -26.20
CA ILE A 197 19.61 17.74 -25.02
C ILE A 197 20.75 16.88 -25.58
N ASP A 198 21.99 17.36 -25.44
CA ASP A 198 23.17 16.53 -25.64
C ASP A 198 23.05 15.29 -24.75
N GLU A 199 23.33 14.12 -25.33
CA GLU A 199 23.45 12.82 -24.62
C GLU A 199 24.54 12.93 -23.53
N MET A 200 24.18 13.44 -22.37
CA MET A 200 24.98 13.27 -21.16
C MET A 200 24.68 11.92 -20.56
N SER A 201 25.67 11.05 -20.60
CA SER A 201 25.64 9.70 -20.06
C SER A 201 25.18 9.71 -18.60
N ILE A 202 24.20 8.85 -18.26
CA ILE A 202 23.70 8.61 -16.90
C ILE A 202 24.82 8.37 -15.88
N HIS A 203 26.01 7.99 -16.32
CA HIS A 203 27.20 7.79 -15.50
C HIS A 203 27.78 9.08 -14.89
N GLU A 204 27.55 10.26 -15.46
CA GLU A 204 28.10 11.53 -14.94
C GLU A 204 27.23 12.19 -13.88
N ILE A 205 25.94 11.85 -13.81
CA ILE A 205 25.02 12.38 -12.78
C ILE A 205 25.34 11.80 -11.39
N PHE A 206 25.90 10.58 -11.32
CA PHE A 206 26.25 9.93 -10.05
C PHE A 206 27.67 10.23 -9.53
N ALA A 207 28.52 10.88 -10.31
CA ALA A 207 29.91 11.18 -9.92
C ALA A 207 30.09 12.49 -9.13
N GLY A 208 29.04 13.33 -8.99
CA GLY A 208 29.12 14.68 -8.43
C GLY A 208 28.82 14.84 -6.93
N ALA A 209 28.45 13.80 -6.22
CA ALA A 209 28.08 13.88 -4.79
C ALA A 209 29.16 13.33 -3.86
N GLY A 210 30.35 13.81 -3.96
CA GLY A 210 31.46 13.46 -3.10
C GLY A 210 32.26 14.67 -2.63
N SER A 211 31.90 15.31 -1.53
CA SER A 211 32.88 15.83 -0.54
C SER A 211 32.20 16.38 0.74
N SER A 212 32.54 15.73 1.85
CA SER A 212 32.83 16.26 3.19
C SER A 212 31.84 17.23 3.85
N SER A 213 31.05 16.70 4.77
CA SER A 213 30.84 17.34 6.05
C SER A 213 30.79 16.29 7.16
N GLU A 214 31.41 16.63 8.29
CA GLU A 214 31.67 15.77 9.45
C GLU A 214 30.41 15.06 9.95
N MET A 215 30.47 13.73 9.92
CA MET A 215 29.41 12.84 10.37
C MET A 215 29.33 12.85 11.89
N ASN A 216 28.25 13.39 12.43
CA ASN A 216 27.89 13.21 13.82
C ASN A 216 27.46 11.74 14.02
N THR A 217 28.25 10.97 14.74
CA THR A 217 28.22 9.50 14.83
C THR A 217 27.11 8.91 15.73
N SER A 218 26.03 9.66 15.99
CA SER A 218 24.93 9.21 16.84
C SER A 218 23.62 8.88 16.11
N ASP A 219 23.56 9.02 14.79
CA ASP A 219 22.37 8.63 14.02
C ASP A 219 22.29 7.11 13.87
N SER A 220 21.24 6.56 14.42
CA SER A 220 21.06 5.14 14.70
C SER A 220 21.36 4.22 13.49
N ALA A 221 22.10 3.13 13.76
CA ALA A 221 22.37 2.06 12.80
C ALA A 221 21.07 1.47 12.22
N VAL A 222 19.94 1.60 12.94
CA VAL A 222 18.61 1.14 12.51
C VAL A 222 18.02 2.02 11.41
N GLU A 223 18.17 3.35 11.47
CA GLU A 223 17.75 4.25 10.39
C GLU A 223 18.64 4.08 9.14
N ARG A 224 19.92 3.76 9.33
CA ARG A 224 20.81 3.39 8.23
C ARG A 224 20.50 2.01 7.65
N ALA A 225 20.13 1.04 8.47
CA ALA A 225 19.72 -0.28 7.98
C ALA A 225 18.41 -0.21 7.19
N ALA A 226 17.40 0.51 7.69
CA ALA A 226 16.17 0.79 6.95
C ALA A 226 16.41 1.60 5.66
N SER A 227 17.40 2.52 5.69
CA SER A 227 17.84 3.29 4.53
C SER A 227 18.73 2.51 3.58
N LEU A 228 19.56 1.56 4.07
CA LEU A 228 20.47 0.74 3.24
C LEU A 228 19.74 -0.39 2.50
N VAL A 229 18.66 -0.92 3.03
CA VAL A 229 17.73 -1.77 2.26
C VAL A 229 17.08 -0.98 1.13
N SER A 230 17.03 0.35 1.25
CA SER A 230 16.54 1.28 0.21
C SER A 230 17.62 1.77 -0.77
N LEU A 231 18.93 1.52 -0.52
CA LEU A 231 20.00 2.11 -1.34
C LEU A 231 20.50 1.23 -2.50
N ASP A 232 20.20 -0.08 -2.51
CA ASP A 232 20.61 -0.98 -3.59
C ASP A 232 19.45 -1.72 -4.31
N GLY A 233 18.21 -1.48 -3.90
CA GLY A 233 17.03 -1.91 -4.64
C GLY A 233 16.10 -0.72 -4.82
N GLU A 234 15.93 -0.23 -6.04
CA GLU A 234 14.81 0.66 -6.35
C GLU A 234 13.54 -0.01 -5.83
N ALA A 235 12.83 0.64 -4.90
CA ALA A 235 11.53 0.18 -4.44
C ALA A 235 10.60 0.17 -5.65
N THR A 236 10.45 -0.99 -6.26
CA THR A 236 9.62 -1.15 -7.46
C THR A 236 8.16 -1.06 -7.03
N LEU A 237 7.49 0.00 -7.43
CA LEU A 237 6.05 0.16 -7.23
C LEU A 237 5.32 -0.62 -8.32
N ASN A 238 4.30 -1.38 -7.92
CA ASN A 238 3.35 -1.93 -8.90
C ASN A 238 2.34 -0.85 -9.35
N ALA A 239 1.48 -1.17 -10.31
CA ALA A 239 0.47 -0.25 -10.84
C ALA A 239 -0.54 0.27 -9.81
N LEU A 240 -0.61 -0.33 -8.63
CA LEU A 240 -1.46 0.07 -7.50
C LEU A 240 -0.68 0.80 -6.39
N GLY A 241 0.59 1.18 -6.64
CA GLY A 241 1.42 1.92 -5.70
C GLY A 241 2.00 1.09 -4.56
N PHE A 242 1.93 -0.22 -4.60
CA PHE A 242 2.44 -1.14 -3.59
C PHE A 242 3.86 -1.60 -3.93
N SER A 243 4.72 -1.71 -2.91
CA SER A 243 6.08 -2.24 -3.05
C SER A 243 6.18 -3.60 -2.39
N ALA A 244 6.11 -4.67 -3.18
CA ALA A 244 6.20 -6.03 -2.69
C ALA A 244 7.65 -6.36 -2.28
N VAL A 245 7.85 -6.84 -1.04
CA VAL A 245 9.13 -7.33 -0.54
C VAL A 245 9.04 -8.83 -0.29
N SER A 246 9.85 -9.61 -1.00
CA SER A 246 9.85 -11.08 -0.90
C SER A 246 10.76 -11.62 0.20
N ASP A 247 11.65 -10.80 0.75
CA ASP A 247 12.59 -11.20 1.79
C ASP A 247 11.87 -11.73 3.03
N ARG A 248 12.48 -12.74 3.64
CA ARG A 248 11.99 -13.30 4.91
C ARG A 248 12.97 -12.99 6.02
N PHE A 249 12.47 -12.34 7.05
CA PHE A 249 13.28 -11.96 8.20
C PHE A 249 13.89 -13.19 8.87
N ASN A 250 15.22 -13.24 8.87
CA ASN A 250 16.00 -14.19 9.63
C ASN A 250 16.69 -13.44 10.77
N HIS A 251 16.19 -13.60 11.98
CA HIS A 251 16.67 -12.94 13.18
C HIS A 251 18.20 -13.06 13.36
N THR A 252 18.76 -14.24 13.20
CA THR A 252 20.20 -14.48 13.41
C THR A 252 21.04 -13.78 12.34
N ALA A 253 20.70 -13.95 11.07
CA ALA A 253 21.43 -13.33 9.97
C ALA A 253 21.33 -11.80 10.00
N TYR A 254 20.13 -11.28 10.25
CA TYR A 254 19.87 -9.83 10.31
C TYR A 254 20.72 -9.16 11.41
N TYR A 255 20.66 -9.66 12.65
CA TYR A 255 21.39 -9.04 13.76
C TYR A 255 22.91 -9.33 13.80
N GLN A 256 23.38 -10.25 12.97
CA GLN A 256 24.82 -10.36 12.68
C GLN A 256 25.31 -9.20 11.81
N GLN A 257 24.49 -8.77 10.84
CA GLN A 257 24.82 -7.66 9.94
C GLN A 257 24.48 -6.29 10.55
N PHE A 258 23.34 -6.17 11.22
CA PHE A 258 22.83 -4.95 11.82
C PHE A 258 22.65 -5.14 13.34
N PRO A 259 23.62 -4.75 14.15
CA PRO A 259 23.54 -4.95 15.60
C PRO A 259 22.27 -4.35 16.20
N LYS A 260 21.61 -5.11 17.09
CA LYS A 260 20.36 -4.68 17.73
C LYS A 260 20.62 -3.42 18.56
N VAL A 261 19.87 -2.35 18.23
CA VAL A 261 19.87 -1.10 18.99
C VAL A 261 18.76 -1.17 20.02
N ASN A 262 19.07 -0.86 21.29
CA ASN A 262 18.06 -0.76 22.34
C ASN A 262 17.20 0.50 22.11
N GLY A 263 15.90 0.42 22.41
CA GLY A 263 14.92 1.48 22.16
C GLY A 263 15.28 2.84 22.78
N GLN A 264 16.01 2.86 23.90
CA GLN A 264 16.51 4.11 24.50
C GLN A 264 17.52 4.87 23.61
N PHE A 265 18.17 4.16 22.66
CA PHE A 265 19.14 4.73 21.72
C PHE A 265 18.59 4.79 20.29
N ASP A 266 17.34 4.39 20.09
CA ASP A 266 16.65 4.47 18.80
C ASP A 266 16.10 5.89 18.61
N GLY A 267 16.68 6.65 17.68
CA GLY A 267 16.25 8.02 17.37
C GLY A 267 14.80 8.15 16.89
N ALA A 268 14.17 7.04 16.50
CA ALA A 268 12.75 7.03 16.19
C ALA A 268 11.85 7.00 17.44
N TYR A 269 12.39 6.60 18.60
CA TYR A 269 11.68 6.49 19.88
C TYR A 269 12.24 7.40 20.98
N SER A 270 13.45 7.91 20.85
CA SER A 270 14.07 8.71 21.92
C SER A 270 14.68 9.99 21.36
N PRO A 271 14.18 11.16 21.75
CA PRO A 271 13.06 11.41 22.66
C PRO A 271 11.68 11.05 22.07
N PHE A 272 10.69 10.82 22.93
CA PHE A 272 9.34 10.47 22.56
C PHE A 272 8.34 11.50 23.10
N SER A 273 7.45 12.03 22.21
CA SER A 273 6.44 13.01 22.56
C SER A 273 5.25 12.95 21.61
N TYR A 274 4.06 13.22 22.14
CA TYR A 274 2.83 13.47 21.36
C TYR A 274 2.36 14.92 21.47
N GLU A 275 3.22 15.82 21.86
CA GLU A 275 2.91 17.24 22.06
C GLU A 275 3.64 18.07 21.00
N GLY A 276 3.10 18.17 19.79
CA GLY A 276 3.69 18.96 18.72
C GLY A 276 3.01 18.85 17.37
N VAL A 277 3.79 19.04 16.32
CA VAL A 277 3.30 19.21 14.94
C VAL A 277 2.72 17.93 14.34
N GLN A 278 3.21 16.76 14.75
CA GLN A 278 2.71 15.48 14.23
C GLN A 278 1.31 15.19 14.75
N THR A 279 1.07 15.46 16.04
CA THR A 279 -0.26 15.32 16.65
C THR A 279 -1.26 16.29 16.01
N VAL A 280 -0.85 17.54 15.78
CA VAL A 280 -1.68 18.53 15.07
C VAL A 280 -1.99 18.05 13.65
N ALA A 281 -0.98 17.56 12.91
CA ALA A 281 -1.16 17.09 11.55
C ALA A 281 -2.11 15.89 11.45
N LEU A 282 -2.05 14.94 12.39
CA LEU A 282 -3.01 13.82 12.45
C LEU A 282 -4.44 14.33 12.64
N ALA A 283 -4.64 15.28 13.55
CA ALA A 283 -5.95 15.89 13.81
C ALA A 283 -6.49 16.66 12.59
N GLU A 284 -5.62 17.41 11.91
CA GLU A 284 -5.96 18.16 10.68
C GLU A 284 -6.32 17.22 9.53
N ALA A 285 -5.56 16.16 9.33
CA ALA A 285 -5.85 15.13 8.33
C ALA A 285 -7.20 14.46 8.60
N ALA A 286 -7.48 14.06 9.84
CA ALA A 286 -8.78 13.50 10.21
C ALA A 286 -9.93 14.49 9.96
N ALA A 287 -9.70 15.77 10.23
CA ALA A 287 -10.68 16.82 9.94
C ALA A 287 -10.86 17.05 8.42
N ALA A 288 -9.79 16.97 7.63
CA ALA A 288 -9.86 17.09 6.17
C ALA A 288 -10.67 15.94 5.56
N VAL A 289 -10.39 14.71 5.96
CA VAL A 289 -11.12 13.50 5.53
C VAL A 289 -12.61 13.64 5.86
N ARG A 290 -12.95 14.00 7.10
CA ARG A 290 -14.34 14.16 7.52
C ARG A 290 -15.07 15.29 6.79
N ARG A 291 -14.40 16.40 6.47
CA ARG A 291 -15.01 17.51 5.69
C ARG A 291 -15.46 17.06 4.30
N GLN A 292 -14.83 16.04 3.75
CA GLN A 292 -15.18 15.46 2.46
C GLN A 292 -16.12 14.23 2.58
N ASN A 293 -16.73 14.02 3.75
CA ASN A 293 -17.58 12.87 4.05
C ASN A 293 -16.90 11.52 3.85
N ALA A 294 -15.58 11.47 3.91
CA ALA A 294 -14.80 10.26 3.89
C ALA A 294 -14.56 9.71 5.30
N GLN A 295 -14.23 8.43 5.40
CA GLN A 295 -13.91 7.75 6.66
C GLN A 295 -12.42 7.53 6.76
N LEU A 296 -11.82 7.84 7.92
CA LEU A 296 -10.43 7.53 8.23
C LEU A 296 -10.36 6.33 9.16
N ILE A 297 -9.56 5.34 8.80
CA ILE A 297 -9.22 4.17 9.61
C ILE A 297 -7.72 4.15 9.80
N PHE A 298 -7.26 4.38 11.02
CA PHE A 298 -5.85 4.26 11.37
C PHE A 298 -5.53 2.80 11.70
N VAL A 299 -4.57 2.22 11.00
CA VAL A 299 -4.10 0.85 11.22
C VAL A 299 -2.73 0.91 11.89
N ASN A 300 -2.65 0.55 13.17
CA ASN A 300 -1.38 0.36 13.86
C ASN A 300 -0.75 -0.96 13.40
N LEU A 301 0.24 -0.87 12.54
CA LEU A 301 0.83 -2.00 11.84
C LEU A 301 1.71 -2.87 12.75
N PRO A 302 1.93 -4.16 12.42
CA PRO A 302 2.66 -5.11 13.25
C PRO A 302 4.15 -4.80 13.35
N LEU A 303 4.72 -5.11 14.52
CA LEU A 303 6.17 -5.15 14.78
C LEU A 303 6.55 -6.55 15.27
N SER A 304 7.75 -7.03 14.91
CA SER A 304 8.23 -8.32 15.41
C SER A 304 8.59 -8.25 16.89
N ASP A 305 8.53 -9.39 17.58
CA ASP A 305 8.97 -9.53 18.98
C ASP A 305 10.44 -9.15 19.18
N SER A 306 11.26 -9.42 18.16
CA SER A 306 12.69 -9.08 18.18
C SER A 306 12.95 -7.58 18.13
N TYR A 307 12.03 -6.78 17.59
CA TYR A 307 12.10 -5.32 17.57
C TYR A 307 11.61 -4.71 18.89
N LEU A 308 10.53 -5.27 19.43
CA LEU A 308 9.86 -4.77 20.63
C LEU A 308 10.64 -5.14 21.90
N ASP A 309 11.49 -4.21 22.37
CA ASP A 309 12.08 -4.27 23.70
C ASP A 309 11.22 -3.50 24.73
N ASP A 310 11.59 -3.56 26.02
CA ASP A 310 10.81 -2.94 27.10
C ASP A 310 10.57 -1.44 26.88
N VAL A 311 11.53 -0.73 26.28
CA VAL A 311 11.43 0.71 26.02
C VAL A 311 10.42 0.96 24.89
N ARG A 312 10.51 0.21 23.79
CA ARG A 312 9.57 0.34 22.69
C ARG A 312 8.16 -0.10 23.11
N LEU A 313 8.03 -1.20 23.83
CA LEU A 313 6.73 -1.65 24.37
C LEU A 313 6.09 -0.58 25.26
N TYR A 314 6.88 0.11 26.08
CA TYR A 314 6.38 1.21 26.91
C TYR A 314 5.81 2.36 26.04
N TYR A 315 6.51 2.77 24.99
CA TYR A 315 6.04 3.82 24.10
C TYR A 315 4.88 3.37 23.20
N GLU A 316 4.88 2.14 22.76
CA GLU A 316 3.76 1.59 21.99
C GLU A 316 2.47 1.50 22.84
N ALA A 317 2.57 1.17 24.12
CA ALA A 317 1.43 1.22 25.04
C ALA A 317 0.89 2.65 25.23
N GLN A 318 1.76 3.66 25.31
CA GLN A 318 1.35 5.07 25.31
C GLN A 318 0.70 5.46 23.97
N PHE A 319 1.21 4.95 22.85
CA PHE A 319 0.67 5.19 21.54
C PHE A 319 -0.77 4.65 21.40
N GLN A 320 -1.04 3.46 21.89
CA GLN A 320 -2.39 2.90 21.90
C GLN A 320 -3.37 3.80 22.66
N GLN A 321 -2.99 4.31 23.83
CA GLN A 321 -3.79 5.26 24.60
C GLN A 321 -3.99 6.59 23.87
N PHE A 322 -2.92 7.10 23.25
CA PHE A 322 -2.97 8.29 22.42
C PHE A 322 -3.95 8.10 21.24
N LEU A 323 -3.84 7.01 20.48
CA LEU A 323 -4.75 6.72 19.36
C LEU A 323 -6.21 6.66 19.80
N GLN A 324 -6.52 6.00 20.93
CA GLN A 324 -7.88 5.96 21.47
C GLN A 324 -8.41 7.36 21.77
N THR A 325 -7.57 8.22 22.36
CA THR A 325 -7.94 9.60 22.67
C THR A 325 -8.16 10.41 21.40
N GLN A 326 -7.23 10.33 20.43
CA GLN A 326 -7.33 11.07 19.17
C GLN A 326 -8.53 10.59 18.32
N SER A 327 -8.76 9.29 18.27
CA SER A 327 -9.91 8.69 17.61
C SER A 327 -11.22 9.24 18.15
N ALA A 328 -11.40 9.24 19.48
CA ALA A 328 -12.58 9.77 20.13
C ALA A 328 -12.77 11.28 19.90
N GLN A 329 -11.68 12.05 19.86
CA GLN A 329 -11.72 13.51 19.66
C GLN A 329 -11.96 13.92 18.22
N HIS A 330 -11.37 13.20 17.26
CA HIS A 330 -11.32 13.58 15.86
C HIS A 330 -12.18 12.70 14.94
N GLY A 331 -12.84 11.68 15.49
CA GLY A 331 -13.84 10.87 14.79
C GLY A 331 -13.23 10.00 13.67
N PHE A 332 -12.18 9.26 13.98
CA PHE A 332 -11.65 8.22 13.12
C PHE A 332 -11.62 6.88 13.84
N GLU A 333 -11.55 5.79 13.10
CA GLU A 333 -11.51 4.44 13.65
C GLU A 333 -10.07 3.92 13.78
N VAL A 334 -9.84 2.97 14.69
CA VAL A 334 -8.51 2.40 14.94
C VAL A 334 -8.57 0.87 14.85
N VAL A 335 -7.69 0.31 14.04
CA VAL A 335 -7.41 -1.13 13.97
C VAL A 335 -6.00 -1.36 14.48
N ASP A 336 -5.88 -2.03 15.64
CA ASP A 336 -4.58 -2.28 16.25
C ASP A 336 -4.09 -3.70 15.92
N LEU A 337 -3.03 -3.76 15.11
CA LEU A 337 -2.38 -5.01 14.70
C LEU A 337 -0.95 -5.14 15.28
N LEU A 338 -0.53 -4.26 16.20
CA LEU A 338 0.84 -4.15 16.69
C LEU A 338 1.50 -5.49 17.02
N THR A 339 0.82 -6.32 17.80
CA THR A 339 1.33 -7.62 18.25
C THR A 339 0.81 -8.81 17.44
N GLN A 340 -0.02 -8.54 16.44
CA GLN A 340 -0.49 -9.57 15.54
C GLN A 340 0.70 -10.12 14.76
N TRP A 341 0.90 -11.43 14.82
CA TRP A 341 2.02 -12.14 14.18
C TRP A 341 3.43 -11.77 14.67
N GLN A 342 3.60 -11.12 15.82
CA GLN A 342 4.90 -10.68 16.33
C GLN A 342 5.93 -11.83 16.43
N ASP A 343 5.47 -13.06 16.67
CA ASP A 343 6.26 -14.30 16.80
C ASP A 343 6.39 -15.08 15.48
N GLN A 344 5.95 -14.52 14.34
CA GLN A 344 5.99 -15.13 13.02
C GLN A 344 6.96 -14.41 12.08
N PRO A 345 8.29 -14.60 12.24
CA PRO A 345 9.28 -13.85 11.48
C PRO A 345 9.20 -14.07 9.96
N SER A 346 8.58 -15.15 9.51
CA SER A 346 8.36 -15.42 8.08
C SER A 346 7.42 -14.43 7.39
N LEU A 347 6.63 -13.65 8.15
CA LEU A 347 5.74 -12.62 7.63
C LEU A 347 6.37 -11.23 7.62
N PHE A 348 7.63 -11.12 8.05
CA PHE A 348 8.38 -9.87 8.07
C PHE A 348 9.52 -9.92 7.06
N ALA A 349 9.88 -8.76 6.52
CA ALA A 349 11.09 -8.54 5.71
C ALA A 349 12.30 -8.23 6.61
N ASP A 350 12.07 -7.43 7.63
CA ASP A 350 13.01 -7.06 8.68
C ASP A 350 12.24 -6.92 10.02
N PRO A 351 12.90 -6.54 11.14
CA PRO A 351 12.22 -6.47 12.45
C PRO A 351 10.99 -5.54 12.51
N SER A 352 10.88 -4.57 11.60
CA SER A 352 9.88 -3.49 11.63
C SER A 352 9.02 -3.38 10.37
N HIS A 353 9.31 -4.15 9.33
CA HIS A 353 8.57 -4.15 8.08
C HIS A 353 8.00 -5.52 7.75
N ILE A 354 6.77 -5.52 7.29
CA ILE A 354 6.06 -6.71 6.79
C ILE A 354 6.56 -7.01 5.36
N ASN A 355 6.68 -8.30 5.01
CA ASN A 355 6.90 -8.75 3.65
C ASN A 355 5.58 -9.00 2.91
N ARG A 356 5.64 -9.37 1.61
CA ARG A 356 4.45 -9.66 0.80
C ARG A 356 3.50 -10.70 1.40
N HIS A 357 4.02 -11.70 2.11
CA HIS A 357 3.19 -12.73 2.75
C HIS A 357 2.44 -12.16 3.96
N GLY A 358 3.10 -11.34 4.76
CA GLY A 358 2.47 -10.61 5.85
C GLY A 358 1.47 -9.55 5.35
N ALA A 359 1.76 -8.89 4.23
CA ALA A 359 0.84 -7.93 3.61
C ALA A 359 -0.48 -8.59 3.18
N ALA A 360 -0.43 -9.83 2.65
CA ALA A 360 -1.64 -10.61 2.35
C ALA A 360 -2.44 -10.98 3.62
N GLU A 361 -1.77 -11.24 4.76
CA GLU A 361 -2.45 -11.47 6.05
C GLU A 361 -3.12 -10.19 6.58
N ILE A 362 -2.42 -9.05 6.49
CA ILE A 362 -3.00 -7.76 6.88
C ILE A 362 -4.23 -7.46 6.01
N ALA A 363 -4.15 -7.65 4.69
CA ALA A 363 -5.27 -7.49 3.79
C ALA A 363 -6.47 -8.38 4.16
N LEU A 364 -6.22 -9.64 4.52
CA LEU A 364 -7.25 -10.56 5.01
C LEU A 364 -7.89 -10.07 6.33
N GLN A 365 -7.08 -9.58 7.25
CA GLN A 365 -7.57 -9.05 8.54
C GLN A 365 -8.39 -7.78 8.32
N LEU A 366 -7.92 -6.85 7.50
CA LEU A 366 -8.65 -5.61 7.17
C LEU A 366 -9.96 -5.91 6.45
N ALA A 367 -9.99 -6.85 5.52
CA ALA A 367 -11.22 -7.24 4.82
C ALA A 367 -12.28 -7.84 5.75
N ARG A 368 -11.93 -8.24 6.97
CA ARG A 368 -12.87 -8.76 8.00
C ARG A 368 -13.16 -7.74 9.08
N ASP A 369 -12.48 -6.61 9.06
CA ASP A 369 -12.61 -5.60 10.09
C ASP A 369 -13.96 -4.87 9.98
N SER A 370 -14.66 -4.75 11.11
CA SER A 370 -15.99 -4.15 11.15
C SER A 370 -16.00 -2.65 10.85
N HIS A 371 -14.93 -1.93 11.14
CA HIS A 371 -14.81 -0.49 10.84
C HIS A 371 -14.67 -0.30 9.34
N LEU A 372 -13.80 -1.09 8.66
CA LEU A 372 -13.66 -1.03 7.21
C LEU A 372 -14.97 -1.41 6.50
N LEU A 373 -15.59 -2.51 6.90
CA LEU A 373 -16.84 -2.96 6.30
C LEU A 373 -18.00 -1.97 6.55
N GLY A 374 -18.05 -1.38 7.74
CA GLY A 374 -19.01 -0.32 8.08
C GLY A 374 -18.81 0.94 7.22
N ALA A 375 -17.57 1.38 7.05
CA ALA A 375 -17.23 2.52 6.20
C ALA A 375 -17.61 2.31 4.73
N LEU A 376 -17.37 1.11 4.19
CA LEU A 376 -17.76 0.74 2.83
C LEU A 376 -19.28 0.68 2.67
N SER A 377 -20.02 0.16 3.64
CA SER A 377 -21.48 0.06 3.60
C SER A 377 -22.14 1.44 3.61
N LEU A 378 -21.69 2.36 4.47
CA LEU A 378 -22.16 3.75 4.50
C LEU A 378 -21.92 4.46 3.16
N ALA A 379 -20.80 4.16 2.51
CA ALA A 379 -20.46 4.74 1.22
C ALA A 379 -21.40 4.28 0.09
N ILE A 380 -21.86 3.03 0.12
CA ILE A 380 -22.80 2.49 -0.87
C ILE A 380 -24.19 3.14 -0.71
N ASP A 381 -24.68 3.27 0.53
CA ASP A 381 -25.99 3.88 0.80
C ASP A 381 -26.07 5.35 0.36
N THR A 382 -25.01 6.13 0.54
CA THR A 382 -24.95 7.52 0.08
C THR A 382 -24.90 7.65 -1.44
N SER A 383 -24.28 6.70 -2.16
CA SER A 383 -24.26 6.67 -3.62
C SER A 383 -25.65 6.37 -4.22
N ALA A 384 -26.38 5.45 -3.61
CA ALA A 384 -27.75 5.12 -4.01
C ALA A 384 -28.76 6.25 -3.79
N ALA A 385 -28.52 7.12 -2.82
CA ALA A 385 -29.40 8.26 -2.48
C ALA A 385 -29.26 9.45 -3.45
N VAL A 386 -28.19 9.53 -4.24
CA VAL A 386 -27.93 10.63 -5.21
C VAL A 386 -28.54 10.34 -6.59
N GLU A 387 -28.89 9.10 -6.91
CA GLU A 387 -29.60 8.75 -8.13
C GLU A 387 -31.12 8.94 -7.97
N SER A 388 -31.58 10.18 -7.98
CA SER A 388 -33.00 10.50 -8.28
C SER A 388 -33.25 10.27 -9.78
N PRO A 389 -34.36 9.66 -10.18
CA PRO A 389 -34.58 9.22 -11.53
C PRO A 389 -34.80 10.40 -12.48
N SER A 390 -33.84 10.69 -13.32
CA SER A 390 -34.04 11.46 -14.55
C SER A 390 -34.20 10.48 -15.71
N GLU A 391 -35.18 10.75 -16.55
CA GLU A 391 -35.76 10.07 -17.69
C GLU A 391 -34.90 9.07 -18.52
N PRO A 392 -35.51 8.10 -19.20
CA PRO A 392 -34.83 6.97 -19.80
C PRO A 392 -34.00 7.38 -21.03
N SER A 393 -32.71 7.42 -20.90
CA SER A 393 -31.80 7.48 -22.04
C SER A 393 -31.32 6.06 -22.42
N VAL A 394 -31.26 5.87 -23.70
CA VAL A 394 -30.90 4.69 -24.48
C VAL A 394 -29.82 3.82 -23.82
N ARG A 395 -30.16 2.53 -23.57
CA ARG A 395 -29.23 1.51 -23.10
C ARG A 395 -28.14 1.28 -24.16
N CYS A 396 -26.90 1.60 -23.82
CA CYS A 396 -25.75 0.91 -24.40
C CYS A 396 -25.49 -0.34 -23.54
N GLU A 397 -25.53 -1.50 -24.13
CA GLU A 397 -25.14 -2.75 -23.46
C GLU A 397 -23.64 -2.71 -23.16
N PRO A 398 -23.20 -3.06 -21.93
CA PRO A 398 -21.79 -3.21 -21.64
C PRO A 398 -21.23 -4.43 -22.37
N PRO A 399 -19.93 -4.45 -22.73
CA PRO A 399 -19.29 -5.61 -23.33
C PRO A 399 -19.34 -6.79 -22.34
N SER A 400 -19.73 -7.96 -22.82
CA SER A 400 -19.84 -9.19 -22.04
C SER A 400 -18.52 -9.53 -21.36
N SER A 401 -18.50 -9.51 -20.02
CA SER A 401 -17.38 -10.05 -19.27
C SER A 401 -17.36 -11.58 -19.43
N ASN A 402 -16.22 -12.15 -19.78
CA ASN A 402 -16.02 -13.59 -19.93
C ASN A 402 -15.93 -14.35 -18.59
N TYR A 403 -16.29 -13.71 -17.48
CA TYR A 403 -16.25 -14.35 -16.16
C TYR A 403 -17.61 -14.96 -15.83
N PRO A 404 -17.67 -16.24 -15.40
CA PRO A 404 -18.91 -16.88 -15.02
C PRO A 404 -19.52 -16.19 -13.79
N THR A 405 -20.83 -15.94 -13.82
CA THR A 405 -21.57 -15.40 -12.68
C THR A 405 -21.65 -16.43 -11.54
N LEU A 406 -21.89 -15.97 -10.31
CA LEU A 406 -22.08 -16.85 -9.15
C LEU A 406 -23.18 -17.90 -9.40
N GLU A 407 -24.25 -17.58 -10.13
CA GLU A 407 -25.30 -18.50 -10.54
C GLU A 407 -24.78 -19.60 -11.46
N GLN A 408 -23.93 -19.27 -12.41
CA GLN A 408 -23.31 -20.26 -13.32
C GLN A 408 -22.34 -21.19 -12.58
N LEU A 409 -21.67 -20.71 -11.53
CA LEU A 409 -20.81 -21.51 -10.67
C LEU A 409 -21.64 -22.43 -9.74
N LEU A 410 -22.82 -22.00 -9.32
CA LEU A 410 -23.73 -22.79 -8.46
C LEU A 410 -24.54 -23.83 -9.23
N GLU A 411 -24.79 -23.67 -10.53
CA GLU A 411 -25.48 -24.67 -11.36
C GLU A 411 -24.69 -25.97 -11.55
N GLY A 412 -23.37 -25.95 -11.35
CA GLY A 412 -22.51 -27.13 -11.41
C GLY A 412 -22.47 -27.96 -10.11
N LEU A 413 -23.12 -27.54 -9.03
CA LEU A 413 -23.09 -28.24 -7.75
C LEU A 413 -24.26 -29.26 -7.63
N PRO A 414 -24.01 -30.47 -7.07
CA PRO A 414 -25.06 -31.46 -6.85
C PRO A 414 -26.11 -30.94 -5.88
N ALA A 415 -27.36 -31.36 -6.06
CA ALA A 415 -28.58 -30.90 -5.37
C ALA A 415 -28.58 -31.08 -3.83
N SER A 416 -27.52 -31.65 -3.23
CA SER A 416 -27.33 -31.82 -1.79
C SER A 416 -26.66 -30.62 -1.10
N THR A 417 -26.33 -29.56 -1.83
CA THR A 417 -25.60 -28.39 -1.31
C THR A 417 -26.35 -27.05 -1.56
N ARG A 418 -27.61 -27.13 -1.98
CA ARG A 418 -28.50 -25.96 -2.11
C ARG A 418 -29.29 -25.69 -0.84
#